data_f3cb3308911229c5f8a66ad4ae088350
#
_entry.id   f3cb3308911229c5f8a66ad4ae088350
#
_cell.length_a   1.000
_cell.length_b   1.000
_cell.length_c   1.000
_cell.angle_alpha   90.00
_cell.angle_beta   90.00
_cell.angle_gamma   90.00
#
_symmetry.space_group_name_H-M   'P 1'
#
loop_
_entity.id
_entity.type
_entity.pdbx_description
1 polymer ?
#
loop_
_entity_poly.entity_id
_entity_poly.type
_entity_poly.pdbx_seq_one_letter_code
_entity_poly.pdbx_strand_id
1 'polypeptide(L)'
;MSKDREFLWRRLHSLLGVVPVGLFLAFHLSLNFTAVGGEKVYNDATGLMELVPHSLLLLMEWVIIYIPLMFHAFYGVYIALTATHNTKNFSTFRNWMFKLQRFTGIFLVIFVAWHVFQTRVQKALGADVDFNMMVEIVDNPWMLGFYIVGILSATFHLANGLWSFLVSWGITQSPKSQQITTYISMFVFVVLSIMGVAAILAFV
;
A
#
# COMPACT_ATOMS: atom_id res chain seq x y z
N MET A 1 -17.02 -23.37 -0.49
CA MET A 1 -17.32 -22.40 -1.58
C MET A 1 -17.13 -23.12 -2.90
N SER A 2 -17.96 -22.89 -3.94
CA SER A 2 -17.71 -23.49 -5.27
C SER A 2 -16.42 -22.92 -5.86
N LYS A 3 -15.70 -23.72 -6.70
CA LYS A 3 -14.44 -23.31 -7.33
C LYS A 3 -14.58 -22.01 -8.13
N ASP A 4 -15.73 -21.83 -8.79
CA ASP A 4 -15.99 -20.62 -9.60
C ASP A 4 -16.11 -19.36 -8.74
N ARG A 5 -16.75 -19.46 -7.58
CA ARG A 5 -16.84 -18.34 -6.64
C ARG A 5 -15.48 -17.99 -6.05
N GLU A 6 -14.67 -18.96 -5.69
CA GLU A 6 -13.31 -18.71 -5.19
C GLU A 6 -12.47 -18.00 -6.25
N PHE A 7 -12.57 -18.40 -7.51
CA PHE A 7 -11.88 -17.75 -8.62
C PHE A 7 -12.29 -16.26 -8.73
N LEU A 8 -13.59 -15.96 -8.70
CA LEU A 8 -14.09 -14.58 -8.78
C LEU A 8 -13.61 -13.73 -7.59
N TRP A 9 -13.65 -14.25 -6.38
CA TRP A 9 -13.19 -13.53 -5.19
C TRP A 9 -11.70 -13.24 -5.24
N ARG A 10 -10.87 -14.17 -5.70
CA ARG A 10 -9.43 -13.95 -5.91
C ARG A 10 -9.16 -12.89 -6.96
N ARG A 11 -9.95 -12.85 -8.03
CA ARG A 11 -9.88 -11.80 -9.07
C ARG A 11 -10.26 -10.44 -8.50
N LEU A 12 -11.37 -10.36 -7.79
CA LEU A 12 -11.82 -9.13 -7.16
C LEU A 12 -10.79 -8.61 -6.13
N HIS A 13 -10.24 -9.49 -5.29
CA HIS A 13 -9.19 -9.13 -4.35
C HIS A 13 -7.97 -8.51 -5.07
N SER A 14 -7.48 -9.12 -6.13
CA SER A 14 -6.33 -8.60 -6.87
C SER A 14 -6.66 -7.29 -7.59
N LEU A 15 -7.86 -7.14 -8.17
CA LEU A 15 -8.31 -5.92 -8.82
C LEU A 15 -8.39 -4.75 -7.85
N LEU A 16 -9.04 -4.95 -6.70
CA LEU A 16 -9.22 -3.90 -5.70
C LEU A 16 -7.90 -3.50 -5.05
N GLY A 17 -6.96 -4.44 -4.91
CA GLY A 17 -5.62 -4.15 -4.39
C GLY A 17 -4.74 -3.35 -5.36
N VAL A 18 -4.89 -3.52 -6.67
CA VAL A 18 -4.06 -2.82 -7.67
C VAL A 18 -4.71 -1.53 -8.13
N VAL A 19 -6.00 -1.54 -8.50
CA VAL A 19 -6.62 -0.36 -9.12
C VAL A 19 -6.96 0.71 -8.07
N PRO A 20 -7.94 0.54 -7.16
CA PRO A 20 -8.21 1.65 -6.24
C PRO A 20 -7.13 1.81 -5.16
N VAL A 21 -6.75 0.73 -4.47
CA VAL A 21 -5.81 0.83 -3.34
C VAL A 21 -4.38 1.13 -3.81
N GLY A 22 -3.92 0.50 -4.89
CA GLY A 22 -2.58 0.72 -5.43
C GLY A 22 -2.41 2.11 -6.03
N LEU A 23 -3.40 2.62 -6.77
CA LEU A 23 -3.38 4.00 -7.28
C LEU A 23 -3.45 5.02 -6.14
N PHE A 24 -4.28 4.75 -5.13
CA PHE A 24 -4.32 5.58 -3.93
C PHE A 24 -2.96 5.60 -3.23
N LEU A 25 -2.29 4.46 -3.05
CA LEU A 25 -0.97 4.41 -2.43
C LEU A 25 0.06 5.24 -3.20
N ALA A 26 0.09 5.14 -4.54
CA ALA A 26 0.99 5.92 -5.37
C ALA A 26 0.72 7.43 -5.24
N PHE A 27 -0.55 7.84 -5.28
CA PHE A 27 -0.96 9.23 -5.04
C PHE A 27 -0.59 9.69 -3.62
N HIS A 28 -0.87 8.89 -2.60
CA HIS A 28 -0.59 9.17 -1.20
C HIS A 28 0.92 9.39 -0.96
N LEU A 29 1.77 8.52 -1.51
CA LEU A 29 3.22 8.69 -1.41
C LEU A 29 3.71 9.93 -2.18
N SER A 30 3.11 10.24 -3.34
CA SER A 30 3.44 11.45 -4.10
C SER A 30 3.08 12.72 -3.35
N LEU A 31 1.91 12.75 -2.70
CA LEU A 31 1.48 13.86 -1.86
C LEU A 31 2.42 14.02 -0.65
N ASN A 32 2.72 12.92 0.06
CA ASN A 32 3.64 12.99 1.20
C ASN A 32 5.08 13.36 0.81
N PHE A 33 5.51 13.04 -0.41
CA PHE A 33 6.82 13.42 -0.92
C PHE A 33 7.01 14.96 -1.01
N THR A 34 5.93 15.74 -1.04
CA THR A 34 6.00 17.20 -0.98
C THR A 34 6.64 17.72 0.33
N ALA A 35 6.65 16.90 1.40
CA ALA A 35 7.34 17.21 2.65
C ALA A 35 8.85 17.47 2.46
N VAL A 36 9.48 16.90 1.42
CA VAL A 36 10.89 17.18 1.07
C VAL A 36 11.09 18.67 0.73
N GLY A 37 10.04 19.35 0.27
CA GLY A 37 10.03 20.80 0.05
C GLY A 37 9.82 21.65 1.31
N GLY A 38 9.70 21.01 2.49
CA GLY A 38 9.47 21.63 3.79
C GLY A 38 7.99 21.80 4.15
N GLU A 39 7.77 22.26 5.37
CA GLU A 39 6.44 22.39 6.00
C GLU A 39 5.42 23.14 5.15
N LYS A 40 5.80 24.31 4.62
CA LYS A 40 4.88 25.13 3.81
C LYS A 40 4.41 24.39 2.56
N VAL A 41 5.33 23.73 1.85
CA VAL A 41 5.00 23.01 0.60
C VAL A 41 4.09 21.83 0.89
N TYR A 42 4.34 21.10 1.98
CA TYR A 42 3.51 20.00 2.41
C TYR A 42 2.10 20.45 2.80
N ASN A 43 2.00 21.49 3.65
CA ASN A 43 0.70 21.98 4.13
C ASN A 43 -0.11 22.63 3.00
N ASP A 44 0.52 23.35 2.07
CA ASP A 44 -0.15 23.87 0.86
C ASP A 44 -0.70 22.70 0.00
N ALA A 45 0.09 21.64 -0.20
CA ALA A 45 -0.32 20.50 -1.03
C ALA A 45 -1.46 19.67 -0.38
N THR A 46 -1.39 19.43 0.93
CA THR A 46 -2.44 18.72 1.67
C THR A 46 -3.70 19.56 1.81
N GLY A 47 -3.56 20.87 1.97
CA GLY A 47 -4.67 21.83 2.05
C GLY A 47 -5.52 21.89 0.77
N LEU A 48 -4.99 21.49 -0.40
CA LEU A 48 -5.79 21.38 -1.62
C LEU A 48 -6.98 20.41 -1.48
N MET A 49 -6.89 19.42 -0.59
CA MET A 49 -8.00 18.51 -0.32
C MET A 49 -9.17 19.20 0.40
N GLU A 50 -8.93 20.32 1.09
CA GLU A 50 -9.97 21.11 1.76
C GLU A 50 -10.85 21.89 0.77
N LEU A 51 -10.41 22.04 -0.48
CA LEU A 51 -11.22 22.61 -1.56
C LEU A 51 -12.36 21.69 -1.99
N VAL A 52 -12.27 20.39 -1.67
CA VAL A 52 -13.31 19.41 -1.96
C VAL A 52 -14.38 19.47 -0.86
N PRO A 53 -15.69 19.59 -1.20
CA PRO A 53 -16.75 19.54 -0.19
C PRO A 53 -16.60 18.32 0.72
N HIS A 54 -16.69 18.51 2.03
CA HIS A 54 -16.43 17.47 3.03
C HIS A 54 -17.25 16.19 2.80
N SER A 55 -18.53 16.31 2.46
CA SER A 55 -19.41 15.15 2.17
C SER A 55 -18.92 14.36 0.94
N LEU A 56 -18.44 15.05 -0.10
CA LEU A 56 -17.90 14.42 -1.29
C LEU A 56 -16.57 13.72 -0.98
N LEU A 57 -15.69 14.38 -0.20
CA LEU A 57 -14.43 13.80 0.24
C LEU A 57 -14.67 12.51 1.04
N LEU A 58 -15.60 12.52 2.01
CA LEU A 58 -15.97 11.32 2.77
C LEU A 58 -16.51 10.21 1.87
N LEU A 59 -17.38 10.54 0.90
CA LEU A 59 -17.89 9.54 -0.04
C LEU A 59 -16.76 8.91 -0.85
N MET A 60 -15.83 9.72 -1.35
CA MET A 60 -14.65 9.23 -2.09
C MET A 60 -13.76 8.35 -1.22
N GLU A 61 -13.46 8.75 0.02
CA GLU A 61 -12.70 7.94 0.97
C GLU A 61 -13.36 6.56 1.19
N TRP A 62 -14.66 6.52 1.41
CA TRP A 62 -15.36 5.25 1.64
C TRP A 62 -15.40 4.36 0.41
N VAL A 63 -15.78 4.91 -0.75
CA VAL A 63 -16.00 4.12 -1.97
C VAL A 63 -14.68 3.70 -2.63
N ILE A 64 -13.68 4.59 -2.65
CA ILE A 64 -12.43 4.36 -3.39
C ILE A 64 -11.36 3.75 -2.49
N ILE A 65 -11.36 4.05 -1.17
CA ILE A 65 -10.29 3.61 -0.27
C ILE A 65 -10.79 2.56 0.71
N TYR A 66 -11.71 2.90 1.64
CA TYR A 66 -12.01 2.03 2.78
C TYR A 66 -12.70 0.73 2.38
N ILE A 67 -13.75 0.76 1.56
CA ILE A 67 -14.46 -0.47 1.15
C ILE A 67 -13.53 -1.40 0.35
N PRO A 68 -12.80 -0.94 -0.69
CA PRO A 68 -11.83 -1.76 -1.39
C PRO A 68 -10.70 -2.29 -0.50
N LEU A 69 -10.15 -1.44 0.38
CA LEU A 69 -9.07 -1.80 1.29
C LEU A 69 -9.52 -2.85 2.30
N MET A 70 -10.68 -2.68 2.93
CA MET A 70 -11.22 -3.66 3.89
C MET A 70 -11.45 -5.02 3.23
N PHE A 71 -12.09 -5.03 2.05
CA PHE A 71 -12.27 -6.28 1.32
C PHE A 71 -10.92 -6.92 0.96
N HIS A 72 -9.98 -6.13 0.41
CA HIS A 72 -8.64 -6.60 0.06
C HIS A 72 -7.91 -7.17 1.28
N ALA A 73 -7.93 -6.48 2.41
CA ALA A 73 -7.26 -6.90 3.64
C ALA A 73 -7.87 -8.19 4.21
N PHE A 74 -9.18 -8.24 4.43
CA PHE A 74 -9.84 -9.41 5.05
C PHE A 74 -9.72 -10.65 4.16
N TYR A 75 -9.99 -10.51 2.86
CA TYR A 75 -9.85 -11.63 1.95
C TYR A 75 -8.37 -12.00 1.74
N GLY A 76 -7.46 -11.02 1.78
CA GLY A 76 -6.02 -11.23 1.73
C GLY A 76 -5.49 -12.03 2.92
N VAL A 77 -5.97 -11.75 4.14
CA VAL A 77 -5.66 -12.56 5.35
C VAL A 77 -6.13 -14.00 5.16
N TYR A 78 -7.35 -14.21 4.66
CA TYR A 78 -7.84 -15.55 4.34
C TYR A 78 -6.93 -16.28 3.36
N ILE A 79 -6.51 -15.62 2.26
CA ILE A 79 -5.56 -16.20 1.29
C ILE A 79 -4.22 -16.51 1.95
N ALA A 80 -3.70 -15.61 2.78
CA ALA A 80 -2.40 -15.79 3.44
C ALA A 80 -2.39 -16.97 4.41
N LEU A 81 -3.47 -17.15 5.20
CA LEU A 81 -3.60 -18.22 6.18
C LEU A 81 -3.90 -19.59 5.56
N THR A 82 -4.56 -19.62 4.39
CA THR A 82 -4.88 -20.88 3.70
C THR A 82 -3.80 -21.34 2.72
N ALA A 83 -2.78 -20.53 2.48
CA ALA A 83 -1.73 -20.85 1.53
C ALA A 83 -0.68 -21.79 2.09
N THR A 84 -0.25 -22.75 1.26
CA THR A 84 0.89 -23.61 1.55
C THR A 84 2.18 -23.03 0.97
N HIS A 85 3.27 -23.09 1.72
CA HIS A 85 4.59 -22.64 1.30
C HIS A 85 5.46 -23.82 0.89
N ASN A 86 6.17 -23.70 -0.22
CA ASN A 86 7.02 -24.75 -0.75
C ASN A 86 8.50 -24.28 -0.93
N THR A 87 8.91 -23.24 -0.23
CA THR A 87 10.27 -22.68 -0.32
C THR A 87 11.37 -23.62 0.17
N LYS A 88 11.02 -24.59 1.03
CA LYS A 88 11.97 -25.63 1.52
C LYS A 88 12.40 -26.57 0.40
N ASN A 89 11.47 -26.96 -0.48
CA ASN A 89 11.73 -27.91 -1.56
C ASN A 89 12.14 -27.21 -2.86
N PHE A 90 11.63 -26.02 -3.10
CA PHE A 90 11.90 -25.24 -4.31
C PHE A 90 12.22 -23.78 -3.93
N SER A 91 13.49 -23.51 -3.67
CA SER A 91 14.01 -22.18 -3.31
C SER A 91 14.21 -21.31 -4.56
N THR A 92 13.14 -21.08 -5.32
CA THR A 92 13.17 -20.19 -6.49
C THR A 92 12.83 -18.76 -6.11
N PHE A 93 13.29 -17.80 -6.93
CA PHE A 93 12.96 -16.37 -6.75
C PHE A 93 11.45 -16.15 -6.58
N ARG A 94 10.62 -16.78 -7.42
CA ARG A 94 9.16 -16.62 -7.39
C ARG A 94 8.52 -17.19 -6.11
N ASN A 95 9.01 -18.29 -5.59
CA ASN A 95 8.53 -18.84 -4.32
C ASN A 95 8.86 -17.93 -3.13
N TRP A 96 10.02 -17.26 -3.16
CA TRP A 96 10.35 -16.24 -2.15
C TRP A 96 9.47 -15.00 -2.28
N MET A 97 9.24 -14.50 -3.50
CA MET A 97 8.32 -13.36 -3.71
C MET A 97 6.91 -13.68 -3.25
N PHE A 98 6.44 -14.89 -3.49
CA PHE A 98 5.16 -15.38 -3.01
C PHE A 98 5.06 -15.45 -1.47
N LYS A 99 6.12 -15.88 -0.80
CA LYS A 99 6.19 -15.90 0.66
C LYS A 99 6.22 -14.49 1.25
N LEU A 100 7.06 -13.63 0.70
CA LEU A 100 7.19 -12.22 1.12
C LEU A 100 5.89 -11.44 0.90
N GLN A 101 5.16 -11.69 -0.19
CA GLN A 101 3.85 -11.07 -0.44
C GLN A 101 2.86 -11.30 0.69
N ARG A 102 2.83 -12.52 1.25
CA ARG A 102 1.94 -12.86 2.37
C ARG A 102 2.41 -12.25 3.68
N PHE A 103 3.71 -12.35 3.94
CA PHE A 103 4.30 -11.75 5.13
C PHE A 103 4.04 -10.25 5.18
N THR A 104 4.35 -9.54 4.10
CA THR A 104 4.09 -8.09 4.00
C THR A 104 2.60 -7.78 4.06
N GLY A 105 1.73 -8.60 3.46
CA GLY A 105 0.28 -8.42 3.53
C GLY A 105 -0.26 -8.50 4.97
N ILE A 106 0.15 -9.48 5.76
CA ILE A 106 -0.24 -9.59 7.18
C ILE A 106 0.32 -8.43 7.99
N PHE A 107 1.60 -8.09 7.79
CA PHE A 107 2.22 -6.95 8.47
C PHE A 107 1.48 -5.63 8.15
N LEU A 108 1.08 -5.43 6.90
CA LEU A 108 0.37 -4.23 6.47
C LEU A 108 -1.03 -4.09 7.10
N VAL A 109 -1.70 -5.16 7.47
CA VAL A 109 -2.96 -5.05 8.25
C VAL A 109 -2.71 -4.30 9.55
N ILE A 110 -1.62 -4.64 10.25
CA ILE A 110 -1.25 -3.99 11.52
C ILE A 110 -0.77 -2.56 11.26
N PHE A 111 0.14 -2.38 10.30
CA PHE A 111 0.71 -1.08 9.98
C PHE A 111 -0.35 -0.07 9.55
N VAL A 112 -1.22 -0.44 8.59
CA VAL A 112 -2.25 0.46 8.07
C VAL A 112 -3.30 0.79 9.13
N ALA A 113 -3.72 -0.18 9.95
CA ALA A 113 -4.64 0.08 11.05
C ALA A 113 -4.05 1.10 12.04
N TRP A 114 -2.78 0.95 12.39
CA TRP A 114 -2.08 1.88 13.29
C TRP A 114 -1.89 3.26 12.64
N HIS A 115 -1.46 3.31 11.38
CA HIS A 115 -1.30 4.55 10.62
C HIS A 115 -2.62 5.34 10.53
N VAL A 116 -3.72 4.67 10.18
CA VAL A 116 -5.05 5.29 10.11
C VAL A 116 -5.49 5.78 11.49
N PHE A 117 -5.19 5.03 12.55
CA PHE A 117 -5.49 5.45 13.91
C PHE A 117 -4.72 6.73 14.30
N GLN A 118 -3.42 6.80 14.00
CA GLN A 118 -2.58 7.96 14.33
C GLN A 118 -2.90 9.21 13.49
N THR A 119 -3.51 9.05 12.32
CA THR A 119 -3.76 10.17 11.39
C THR A 119 -5.26 10.43 11.21
N ARG A 120 -5.94 9.59 10.46
CA ARG A 120 -7.34 9.83 10.04
C ARG A 120 -8.34 9.78 11.20
N VAL A 121 -8.12 8.89 12.17
CA VAL A 121 -8.97 8.82 13.36
C VAL A 121 -8.71 10.07 14.23
N GLN A 122 -7.47 10.50 14.41
CA GLN A 122 -7.17 11.73 15.14
C GLN A 122 -7.79 12.96 14.48
N LYS A 123 -7.76 13.05 13.13
CA LYS A 123 -8.49 14.10 12.40
C LYS A 123 -9.99 14.09 12.72
N ALA A 124 -10.61 12.92 12.77
CA ALA A 124 -12.03 12.80 13.11
C ALA A 124 -12.33 13.20 14.57
N LEU A 125 -11.34 13.15 15.44
CA LEU A 125 -11.41 13.59 16.84
C LEU A 125 -11.05 15.07 17.03
N GLY A 126 -10.74 15.79 15.95
CA GLY A 126 -10.49 17.24 15.95
C GLY A 126 -9.02 17.65 15.92
N ALA A 127 -8.09 16.71 15.71
CA ALA A 127 -6.69 17.07 15.50
C ALA A 127 -6.45 17.58 14.06
N ASP A 128 -5.53 18.53 13.92
CA ASP A 128 -5.06 18.96 12.61
C ASP A 128 -4.09 17.91 12.04
N VAL A 129 -4.28 17.55 10.76
CA VAL A 129 -3.39 16.63 10.05
C VAL A 129 -2.50 17.46 9.14
N ASP A 130 -1.39 17.90 9.68
CA ASP A 130 -0.40 18.77 9.05
C ASP A 130 1.02 18.18 9.13
N PHE A 131 2.01 18.99 8.77
CA PHE A 131 3.42 18.62 8.84
C PHE A 131 3.84 18.31 10.29
N ASN A 132 3.39 19.12 11.26
CA ASN A 132 3.80 19.00 12.66
C ASN A 132 3.26 17.73 13.31
N MET A 133 2.05 17.29 12.98
CA MET A 133 1.54 15.97 13.42
C MET A 133 2.48 14.84 13.01
N MET A 134 3.01 14.88 11.79
CA MET A 134 3.94 13.86 11.34
C MET A 134 5.29 13.94 12.04
N VAL A 135 5.80 15.15 12.30
CA VAL A 135 7.01 15.36 13.12
C VAL A 135 6.82 14.72 14.50
N GLU A 136 5.72 15.00 15.19
CA GLU A 136 5.43 14.43 16.53
C GLU A 136 5.35 12.89 16.50
N ILE A 137 4.75 12.31 15.44
CA ILE A 137 4.65 10.85 15.30
C ILE A 137 6.02 10.21 15.13
N VAL A 138 6.93 10.80 14.33
CA VAL A 138 8.22 10.19 14.00
C VAL A 138 9.38 10.67 14.86
N ASP A 139 9.17 11.60 15.79
CA ASP A 139 10.15 11.99 16.82
C ASP A 139 10.64 10.77 17.63
N ASN A 140 9.77 9.77 17.81
CA ASN A 140 10.16 8.51 18.41
C ASN A 140 10.89 7.60 17.39
N PRO A 141 12.18 7.23 17.63
CA PRO A 141 12.97 6.43 16.69
C PRO A 141 12.35 5.06 16.37
N TRP A 142 11.64 4.44 17.31
CA TRP A 142 10.94 3.18 17.06
C TRP A 142 9.77 3.37 16.13
N MET A 143 9.05 4.49 16.25
CA MET A 143 7.95 4.82 15.34
C MET A 143 8.48 5.14 13.96
N LEU A 144 9.56 5.94 13.85
CA LEU A 144 10.23 6.17 12.56
C LEU A 144 10.64 4.86 11.89
N GLY A 145 11.28 3.94 12.63
CA GLY A 145 11.63 2.61 12.13
C GLY A 145 10.41 1.80 11.67
N PHE A 146 9.31 1.84 12.44
CA PHE A 146 8.06 1.17 12.09
C PHE A 146 7.44 1.72 10.79
N TYR A 147 7.47 3.06 10.60
CA TYR A 147 7.01 3.69 9.35
C TYR A 147 7.89 3.34 8.16
N ILE A 148 9.23 3.34 8.30
CA ILE A 148 10.14 2.95 7.22
C ILE A 148 9.85 1.50 6.78
N VAL A 149 9.73 0.56 7.73
CA VAL A 149 9.39 -0.84 7.43
C VAL A 149 7.99 -0.95 6.82
N GLY A 150 7.04 -0.14 7.28
CA GLY A 150 5.68 -0.05 6.73
C GLY A 150 5.67 0.39 5.28
N ILE A 151 6.39 1.47 4.96
CA ILE A 151 6.52 2.03 3.61
C ILE A 151 7.16 0.99 2.68
N LEU A 152 8.30 0.40 3.06
CA LEU A 152 8.98 -0.62 2.27
C LEU A 152 8.11 -1.85 2.05
N SER A 153 7.34 -2.25 3.06
CA SER A 153 6.39 -3.36 2.94
C SER A 153 5.24 -3.03 2.00
N ALA A 154 4.67 -1.83 2.06
CA ALA A 154 3.56 -1.39 1.21
C ALA A 154 3.99 -1.30 -0.27
N THR A 155 5.14 -0.68 -0.53
CA THR A 155 5.67 -0.53 -1.89
C THR A 155 6.08 -1.87 -2.50
N PHE A 156 6.68 -2.77 -1.72
CA PHE A 156 6.98 -4.13 -2.15
C PHE A 156 5.69 -4.91 -2.44
N HIS A 157 4.71 -4.85 -1.52
CA HIS A 157 3.44 -5.56 -1.65
C HIS A 157 2.68 -5.12 -2.91
N LEU A 158 2.62 -3.81 -3.17
CA LEU A 158 2.02 -3.27 -4.40
C LEU A 158 2.78 -3.73 -5.65
N ALA A 159 4.09 -3.58 -5.69
CA ALA A 159 4.90 -3.89 -6.86
C ALA A 159 4.87 -5.37 -7.23
N ASN A 160 5.03 -6.25 -6.24
CA ASN A 160 4.92 -7.69 -6.46
C ASN A 160 3.46 -8.13 -6.71
N GLY A 161 2.49 -7.44 -6.10
CA GLY A 161 1.07 -7.57 -6.40
C GLY A 161 0.73 -7.20 -7.84
N LEU A 162 1.31 -6.13 -8.38
CA LEU A 162 1.17 -5.72 -9.78
C LEU A 162 1.67 -6.82 -10.72
N TRP A 163 2.84 -7.40 -10.47
CA TRP A 163 3.33 -8.54 -11.24
C TRP A 163 2.34 -9.70 -11.22
N SER A 164 1.88 -10.09 -10.04
CA SER A 164 0.92 -11.19 -9.86
C SER A 164 -0.41 -10.92 -10.53
N PHE A 165 -0.88 -9.68 -10.49
CA PHE A 165 -2.09 -9.22 -11.17
C PHE A 165 -1.95 -9.41 -12.68
N LEU A 166 -0.91 -8.86 -13.31
CA LEU A 166 -0.70 -8.91 -14.75
C LEU A 166 -0.59 -10.34 -15.28
N VAL A 167 0.08 -11.23 -14.53
CA VAL A 167 0.16 -12.66 -14.88
C VAL A 167 -1.18 -13.37 -14.70
N SER A 168 -1.83 -13.20 -13.56
CA SER A 168 -3.08 -13.91 -13.26
C SER A 168 -4.25 -13.44 -14.12
N TRP A 169 -4.25 -12.21 -14.60
CA TRP A 169 -5.25 -11.67 -15.53
C TRP A 169 -4.95 -12.00 -17.00
N GLY A 170 -3.85 -12.72 -17.28
CA GLY A 170 -3.47 -13.13 -18.62
C GLY A 170 -2.95 -11.98 -19.51
N ILE A 171 -2.55 -10.86 -18.91
CA ILE A 171 -1.96 -9.72 -19.62
C ILE A 171 -0.54 -10.07 -20.06
N THR A 172 0.23 -10.75 -19.18
CA THR A 172 1.58 -11.22 -19.46
C THR A 172 1.63 -12.75 -19.49
N GLN A 173 1.65 -13.33 -20.68
CA GLN A 173 1.53 -14.78 -20.88
C GLN A 173 2.86 -15.47 -21.19
N SER A 174 3.77 -14.81 -21.94
CA SER A 174 5.05 -15.42 -22.32
C SER A 174 6.13 -15.25 -21.23
N PRO A 175 7.13 -16.15 -21.18
CA PRO A 175 8.26 -15.99 -20.25
C PRO A 175 8.97 -14.64 -20.39
N LYS A 176 9.12 -14.15 -21.63
CA LYS A 176 9.73 -12.84 -21.92
C LYS A 176 8.89 -11.69 -21.36
N SER A 177 7.56 -11.71 -21.55
CA SER A 177 6.67 -10.66 -21.03
C SER A 177 6.65 -10.67 -19.50
N GLN A 178 6.67 -11.84 -18.85
CA GLN A 178 6.75 -11.96 -17.39
C GLN A 178 8.09 -11.46 -16.84
N GLN A 179 9.18 -11.66 -17.58
CA GLN A 179 10.48 -11.10 -17.20
C GLN A 179 10.49 -9.57 -17.30
N ILE A 180 9.97 -8.99 -18.37
CA ILE A 180 9.83 -7.53 -18.52
C ILE A 180 8.97 -6.97 -17.38
N THR A 181 7.83 -7.59 -17.09
CA THR A 181 6.96 -7.19 -15.97
C THR A 181 7.69 -7.27 -14.63
N THR A 182 8.61 -8.21 -14.45
CA THR A 182 9.46 -8.27 -13.25
C THR A 182 10.29 -7.00 -13.13
N TYR A 183 10.96 -6.56 -14.19
CA TYR A 183 11.76 -5.34 -14.16
C TYR A 183 10.91 -4.09 -13.94
N ILE A 184 9.74 -4.00 -14.58
CA ILE A 184 8.80 -2.90 -14.35
C ILE A 184 8.35 -2.86 -12.88
N SER A 185 7.97 -4.01 -12.32
CA SER A 185 7.54 -4.09 -10.93
C SER A 185 8.68 -3.73 -9.94
N MET A 186 9.91 -4.17 -10.22
CA MET A 186 11.07 -3.78 -9.42
C MET A 186 11.35 -2.28 -9.52
N PHE A 187 11.21 -1.68 -10.70
CA PHE A 187 11.34 -0.24 -10.88
C PHE A 187 10.29 0.53 -10.08
N VAL A 188 9.02 0.11 -10.15
CA VAL A 188 7.92 0.68 -9.34
C VAL A 188 8.23 0.58 -7.85
N PHE A 189 8.71 -0.58 -7.38
CA PHE A 189 9.14 -0.77 -5.99
C PHE A 189 10.20 0.24 -5.57
N VAL A 190 11.26 0.37 -6.36
CA VAL A 190 12.39 1.27 -6.04
C VAL A 190 11.95 2.73 -6.01
N VAL A 191 11.22 3.18 -7.03
CA VAL A 191 10.77 4.58 -7.12
C VAL A 191 9.84 4.93 -5.95
N LEU A 192 8.82 4.13 -5.69
CA LEU A 192 7.87 4.40 -4.60
C LEU A 192 8.54 4.28 -3.21
N SER A 193 9.53 3.38 -3.06
CA SER A 193 10.28 3.26 -1.82
C SER A 193 11.15 4.48 -1.56
N ILE A 194 11.86 4.98 -2.58
CA ILE A 194 12.64 6.22 -2.46
C ILE A 194 11.74 7.39 -2.09
N MET A 195 10.62 7.55 -2.79
CA MET A 195 9.66 8.62 -2.51
C MET A 195 9.12 8.55 -1.08
N GLY A 196 8.66 7.37 -0.65
CA GLY A 196 8.09 7.20 0.67
C GLY A 196 9.11 7.35 1.81
N VAL A 197 10.32 6.80 1.64
CA VAL A 197 11.38 6.93 2.63
C VAL A 197 11.89 8.38 2.69
N ALA A 198 12.08 9.05 1.55
CA ALA A 198 12.46 10.47 1.56
C ALA A 198 11.37 11.34 2.21
N ALA A 199 10.10 11.04 1.95
CA ALA A 199 8.99 11.75 2.59
C ALA A 199 8.99 11.61 4.12
N ILE A 200 9.13 10.40 4.66
CA ILE A 200 9.11 10.20 6.11
C ILE A 200 10.33 10.79 6.80
N LEU A 201 11.49 10.78 6.15
CA LEU A 201 12.71 11.39 6.66
C LEU A 201 12.69 12.94 6.62
N ALA A 202 11.80 13.54 5.82
CA ALA A 202 11.63 15.00 5.78
C ALA A 202 10.92 15.57 7.02
N PHE A 203 10.31 14.71 7.85
CA PHE A 203 9.68 15.09 9.12
C PHE A 203 10.62 14.94 10.33
N VAL A 204 11.87 14.49 10.12
CA VAL A 204 12.93 14.37 11.15
C VAL A 204 13.88 15.54 11.05
#